data_4fb1fc6842e5e8f78d06eede75b1a1a1
#
_entry.id   4fb1fc6842e5e8f78d06eede75b1a1a1
#
_cell.length_a   1.000
_cell.length_b   1.000
_cell.length_c   1.000
_cell.angle_alpha   90.00
_cell.angle_beta   90.00
_cell.angle_gamma   90.00
#
_symmetry.space_group_name_H-M   'P 1'
#
loop_
_entity.id
_entity.type
_entity.pdbx_description
1 polymer ?
#
loop_
_entity_poly.entity_id
_entity_poly.type
_entity_poly.pdbx_seq_one_letter_code
_entity_poly.pdbx_strand_id
1 'polypeptide(L)'
;ALRTSAIYIADEDRFAMQTLAELLKKHIKRGILDTSDLYQTEERVIAQLGSDAAAAADWNRFRQLHRICRGCQHPEAKIIVAKKRHINPCVAGKGRVTEWSAPFAEALQRFLDTPLDIPVWGE
;
A
#
# COMPACT_ATOMS: atom_id res chain seq x y z
N ALA A 1 -9.34 15.25 -4.20
CA ALA A 1 -8.63 14.97 -2.95
C ALA A 1 -9.00 13.61 -2.36
N LEU A 2 -10.27 13.35 -1.97
CA LEU A 2 -10.66 12.08 -1.33
C LEU A 2 -10.47 10.85 -2.23
N ARG A 3 -10.66 10.95 -3.54
CA ARG A 3 -10.39 9.84 -4.47
C ARG A 3 -8.94 9.39 -4.43
N THR A 4 -7.99 10.33 -4.43
CA THR A 4 -6.56 10.03 -4.30
C THR A 4 -6.26 9.41 -2.94
N SER A 5 -6.85 9.93 -1.86
CA SER A 5 -6.69 9.37 -0.51
C SER A 5 -7.22 7.94 -0.41
N ALA A 6 -8.31 7.61 -1.12
CA ALA A 6 -8.88 6.26 -1.16
C ALA A 6 -7.97 5.23 -1.82
N ILE A 7 -7.18 5.63 -2.83
CA ILE A 7 -6.20 4.73 -3.48
C ILE A 7 -5.19 4.22 -2.44
N TYR A 8 -4.66 5.09 -1.58
CA TYR A 8 -3.64 4.71 -0.59
C TYR A 8 -4.15 3.81 0.54
N ILE A 9 -5.45 3.64 0.68
CA ILE A 9 -6.05 2.69 1.63
C ILE A 9 -6.73 1.50 0.93
N ALA A 10 -6.68 1.44 -0.40
CA ALA A 10 -7.19 0.32 -1.17
C ALA A 10 -6.47 -0.98 -0.78
N ASP A 11 -7.18 -2.10 -0.83
CA ASP A 11 -6.62 -3.39 -0.43
C ASP A 11 -5.43 -3.78 -1.31
N GLU A 12 -5.50 -3.47 -2.61
CA GLU A 12 -4.44 -3.70 -3.60
C GLU A 12 -3.17 -2.93 -3.25
N ASP A 13 -3.28 -1.64 -2.99
CA ASP A 13 -2.12 -0.80 -2.66
C ASP A 13 -1.50 -1.22 -1.32
N ARG A 14 -2.32 -1.41 -0.29
CA ARG A 14 -1.85 -1.83 1.04
C ARG A 14 -1.13 -3.17 0.98
N PHE A 15 -1.71 -4.16 0.28
CA PHE A 15 -1.12 -5.49 0.16
C PHE A 15 0.18 -5.47 -0.65
N ALA A 16 0.19 -4.78 -1.79
CA ALA A 16 1.37 -4.65 -2.64
C ALA A 16 2.53 -3.97 -1.89
N MET A 17 2.26 -2.83 -1.25
CA MET A 17 3.29 -2.10 -0.50
C MET A 17 3.85 -2.90 0.68
N GLN A 18 3.00 -3.59 1.44
CA GLN A 18 3.43 -4.43 2.55
C GLN A 18 4.26 -5.62 2.06
N THR A 19 3.79 -6.30 1.00
CA THR A 19 4.47 -7.46 0.43
C THR A 19 5.83 -7.07 -0.16
N LEU A 20 5.90 -5.94 -0.88
CA LEU A 20 7.16 -5.40 -1.40
C LEU A 20 8.13 -5.05 -0.27
N ALA A 21 7.65 -4.38 0.78
CA ALA A 21 8.49 -4.03 1.93
C ALA A 21 9.07 -5.27 2.64
N GLU A 22 8.27 -6.32 2.79
CA GLU A 22 8.72 -7.58 3.39
C GLU A 22 9.76 -8.29 2.50
N LEU A 23 9.54 -8.31 1.18
CA LEU A 23 10.47 -8.85 0.19
C LEU A 23 11.82 -8.13 0.27
N LEU A 24 11.82 -6.80 0.22
CA LEU A 24 13.05 -6.02 0.29
C LEU A 24 13.78 -6.23 1.62
N LYS A 25 13.08 -6.18 2.76
CA LYS A 25 13.65 -6.44 4.08
C LYS A 25 14.26 -7.84 4.19
N LYS A 26 13.60 -8.87 3.63
CA LYS A 26 14.11 -10.24 3.59
C LYS A 26 15.45 -10.29 2.87
N HIS A 27 15.56 -9.66 1.71
CA HIS A 27 16.76 -9.73 0.87
C HIS A 27 17.87 -8.79 1.34
N ILE A 28 17.56 -7.70 2.06
CA ILE A 28 18.56 -6.93 2.80
C ILE A 28 19.16 -7.77 3.93
N LYS A 29 18.34 -8.47 4.72
CA LYS A 29 18.83 -9.37 5.78
C LYS A 29 19.70 -10.50 5.25
N ARG A 30 19.47 -10.97 4.02
CA ARG A 30 20.29 -11.99 3.35
C ARG A 30 21.55 -11.41 2.70
N GLY A 31 21.74 -10.10 2.69
CA GLY A 31 22.90 -9.45 2.06
C GLY A 31 22.83 -9.41 0.52
N ILE A 32 21.67 -9.69 -0.10
CA ILE A 32 21.47 -9.57 -1.56
C ILE A 32 21.26 -8.11 -1.95
N LEU A 33 20.60 -7.34 -1.10
CA LEU A 33 20.46 -5.89 -1.20
C LEU A 33 21.15 -5.23 -0.02
N ASP A 34 21.61 -4.02 -0.21
CA ASP A 34 22.02 -3.10 0.86
C ASP A 34 20.98 -1.99 1.01
N THR A 35 20.93 -1.36 2.18
CA THR A 35 20.01 -0.24 2.41
C THR A 35 20.26 0.93 1.42
N SER A 36 21.50 1.11 0.98
CA SER A 36 21.87 2.11 -0.02
C SER A 36 21.29 1.83 -1.40
N ASP A 37 21.00 0.56 -1.73
CA ASP A 37 20.37 0.19 -3.00
C ASP A 37 18.95 0.76 -3.13
N LEU A 38 18.27 1.01 -2.00
CA LEU A 38 16.93 1.61 -1.98
C LEU A 38 16.89 3.08 -2.48
N TYR A 39 18.06 3.71 -2.61
CA TYR A 39 18.23 5.05 -3.17
C TYR A 39 18.65 5.03 -4.66
N GLN A 40 18.77 3.83 -5.24
CA GLN A 40 19.07 3.63 -6.65
C GLN A 40 17.82 3.58 -7.51
N THR A 41 17.98 3.45 -8.82
CA THR A 41 16.86 3.29 -9.74
C THR A 41 16.19 1.92 -9.56
N GLU A 42 14.92 1.83 -9.93
CA GLU A 42 14.14 0.59 -9.88
C GLU A 42 14.83 -0.54 -10.67
N GLU A 43 15.33 -0.23 -11.87
CA GLU A 43 16.02 -1.20 -12.73
C GLU A 43 17.24 -1.81 -12.03
N ARG A 44 17.98 -1.01 -11.27
CA ARG A 44 19.15 -1.48 -10.53
C ARG A 44 18.77 -2.41 -9.39
N VAL A 45 17.73 -2.07 -8.64
CA VAL A 45 17.22 -2.93 -7.55
C VAL A 45 16.71 -4.26 -8.11
N ILE A 46 15.96 -4.22 -9.23
CA ILE A 46 15.46 -5.42 -9.91
C ILE A 46 16.61 -6.29 -10.42
N ALA A 47 17.64 -5.69 -11.02
CA ALA A 47 18.82 -6.42 -11.49
C ALA A 47 19.55 -7.09 -10.32
N GLN A 48 19.68 -6.41 -9.19
CA GLN A 48 20.31 -6.97 -7.98
C GLN A 48 19.50 -8.14 -7.41
N LEU A 49 18.17 -8.03 -7.34
CA LEU A 49 17.30 -9.16 -6.96
C LEU A 49 17.45 -10.33 -7.92
N GLY A 50 17.60 -10.06 -9.24
CA GLY A 50 17.82 -11.06 -10.26
C GLY A 50 19.14 -11.81 -10.16
N SER A 51 20.13 -11.32 -9.41
CA SER A 51 21.43 -11.97 -9.21
C SER A 51 21.39 -13.19 -8.26
N ASP A 52 20.31 -13.35 -7.48
CA ASP A 52 20.10 -14.48 -6.56
C ASP A 52 18.81 -15.22 -6.95
N ALA A 53 18.88 -16.54 -7.09
CA ALA A 53 17.75 -17.34 -7.55
C ALA A 53 16.50 -17.24 -6.64
N ALA A 54 16.68 -17.19 -5.33
CA ALA A 54 15.57 -17.09 -4.40
C ALA A 54 14.96 -15.67 -4.38
N ALA A 55 15.79 -14.63 -4.53
CA ALA A 55 15.33 -13.26 -4.64
C ALA A 55 14.58 -13.02 -5.95
N ALA A 56 15.08 -13.58 -7.06
CA ALA A 56 14.41 -13.56 -8.36
C ALA A 56 13.05 -14.29 -8.31
N ALA A 57 12.97 -15.42 -7.62
CA ALA A 57 11.71 -16.15 -7.45
C ALA A 57 10.67 -15.35 -6.64
N ASP A 58 11.10 -14.72 -5.54
CA ASP A 58 10.22 -13.87 -4.72
C ASP A 58 9.74 -12.64 -5.51
N TRP A 59 10.63 -12.01 -6.29
CA TRP A 59 10.30 -10.89 -7.15
C TRP A 59 9.30 -11.29 -8.25
N ASN A 60 9.51 -12.42 -8.90
CA ASN A 60 8.59 -12.93 -9.91
C ASN A 60 7.22 -13.24 -9.33
N ARG A 61 7.14 -13.84 -8.14
CA ARG A 61 5.87 -14.06 -7.43
C ARG A 61 5.16 -12.74 -7.15
N PHE A 62 5.86 -11.73 -6.66
CA PHE A 62 5.30 -10.40 -6.43
C PHE A 62 4.71 -9.79 -7.70
N ARG A 63 5.43 -9.89 -8.82
CA ARG A 63 4.97 -9.37 -10.13
C ARG A 63 3.75 -10.10 -10.70
N GLN A 64 3.52 -11.32 -10.28
CA GLN A 64 2.38 -12.15 -10.73
C GLN A 64 1.10 -11.91 -9.92
N LEU A 65 1.18 -11.12 -8.84
CA LEU A 65 -0.01 -10.73 -8.09
C LEU A 65 -0.98 -9.97 -9.00
N HIS A 66 -2.19 -10.50 -9.16
CA HIS A 66 -3.18 -9.94 -10.08
C HIS A 66 -4.57 -9.83 -9.46
N ARG A 67 -4.79 -10.41 -8.28
CA ARG A 67 -6.06 -10.40 -7.58
C ARG A 67 -5.87 -10.31 -6.07
N ILE A 68 -6.66 -9.45 -5.43
CA ILE A 68 -6.71 -9.35 -3.97
C ILE A 68 -8.05 -9.88 -3.46
N CYS A 69 -7.97 -10.81 -2.53
CA CYS A 69 -9.11 -11.36 -1.80
C CYS A 69 -9.22 -10.67 -0.44
N ARG A 70 -10.36 -10.07 -0.14
CA ARG A 70 -10.67 -9.44 1.14
C ARG A 70 -11.49 -10.37 2.01
N GLY A 71 -11.13 -10.48 3.30
CA GLY A 71 -11.82 -11.33 4.26
C GLY A 71 -11.63 -12.82 4.04
N CYS A 72 -10.66 -13.23 3.20
CA CYS A 72 -10.38 -14.63 2.92
C CYS A 72 -9.69 -15.32 4.09
N GLN A 73 -9.98 -16.61 4.27
CA GLN A 73 -9.35 -17.47 5.27
C GLN A 73 -8.09 -18.15 4.66
N HIS A 74 -7.10 -17.33 4.33
CA HIS A 74 -5.82 -17.85 3.86
C HIS A 74 -4.79 -17.83 4.99
N PRO A 75 -3.92 -18.85 5.18
CA PRO A 75 -2.93 -18.87 6.26
C PRO A 75 -1.96 -17.68 6.27
N GLU A 76 -1.68 -17.13 5.08
CA GLU A 76 -0.80 -15.99 4.91
C GLU A 76 -1.55 -14.66 4.70
N ALA A 77 -2.87 -14.64 4.93
CA ALA A 77 -3.64 -13.41 4.88
C ALA A 77 -3.15 -12.42 5.94
N LYS A 78 -3.08 -11.15 5.56
CA LYS A 78 -2.49 -10.09 6.39
C LYS A 78 -3.53 -9.04 6.76
N ILE A 79 -3.50 -8.60 8.01
CA ILE A 79 -4.20 -7.38 8.44
C ILE A 79 -3.23 -6.22 8.31
N ILE A 80 -3.52 -5.29 7.40
CA ILE A 80 -2.65 -4.17 7.09
C ILE A 80 -3.40 -2.88 7.33
N VAL A 81 -3.10 -2.22 8.45
CA VAL A 81 -3.73 -0.95 8.83
C VAL A 81 -2.90 0.21 8.32
N ALA A 82 -3.41 0.87 7.29
CA ALA A 82 -2.80 2.08 6.75
C ALA A 82 -3.31 3.33 7.48
N LYS A 83 -2.46 4.36 7.56
CA LYS A 83 -2.86 5.66 8.08
C LYS A 83 -3.76 6.38 7.07
N LYS A 84 -5.01 6.66 7.44
CA LYS A 84 -5.96 7.42 6.62
C LYS A 84 -5.56 8.89 6.56
N ARG A 85 -4.88 9.27 5.50
CA ARG A 85 -4.47 10.67 5.25
C ARG A 85 -5.49 11.34 4.35
N HIS A 86 -5.94 12.52 4.72
CA HIS A 86 -6.90 13.30 3.93
C HIS A 86 -6.62 14.80 4.07
N ILE A 87 -7.17 15.56 3.14
CA ILE A 87 -7.13 17.02 3.18
C ILE A 87 -8.57 17.50 3.32
N ASN A 88 -8.81 18.37 4.29
CA ASN A 88 -10.02 19.16 4.41
C ASN A 88 -9.67 20.61 4.05
N PRO A 89 -9.82 21.00 2.77
CA PRO A 89 -9.37 22.30 2.29
C PRO A 89 -10.07 23.44 3.00
N CYS A 90 -9.35 24.54 3.17
CA CYS A 90 -9.92 25.81 3.62
C CYS A 90 -10.15 26.72 2.42
N VAL A 91 -11.34 27.30 2.31
CA VAL A 91 -11.70 28.21 1.22
C VAL A 91 -11.82 29.62 1.80
N ALA A 92 -11.18 30.57 1.16
CA ALA A 92 -11.20 31.98 1.58
C ALA A 92 -12.65 32.48 1.74
N GLY A 93 -12.95 33.06 2.89
CA GLY A 93 -14.28 33.57 3.23
C GLY A 93 -15.36 32.52 3.52
N LYS A 94 -15.05 31.21 3.46
CA LYS A 94 -16.02 30.13 3.70
C LYS A 94 -15.59 29.10 4.76
N GLY A 95 -14.33 29.13 5.22
CA GLY A 95 -13.81 28.16 6.19
C GLY A 95 -13.50 26.79 5.55
N ARG A 96 -13.55 25.72 6.35
CA ARG A 96 -13.31 24.35 5.90
C ARG A 96 -14.43 23.83 5.03
N VAL A 97 -14.08 23.07 3.99
CA VAL A 97 -15.10 22.51 3.06
C VAL A 97 -16.16 21.69 3.78
N THR A 98 -15.80 20.96 4.84
CA THR A 98 -16.75 20.20 5.65
C THR A 98 -17.81 21.05 6.38
N GLU A 99 -17.56 22.34 6.57
CA GLU A 99 -18.45 23.24 7.30
C GLU A 99 -19.64 23.70 6.44
N TRP A 100 -19.49 23.68 5.12
CA TRP A 100 -20.51 24.18 4.17
C TRP A 100 -20.85 23.23 3.04
N SER A 101 -20.17 22.09 2.90
CA SER A 101 -20.46 21.08 1.89
C SER A 101 -20.81 19.74 2.54
N ALA A 102 -22.10 19.51 2.76
CA ALA A 102 -22.59 18.25 3.30
C ALA A 102 -22.14 17.03 2.50
N PRO A 103 -22.17 17.02 1.13
CA PRO A 103 -21.69 15.90 0.34
C PRO A 103 -20.20 15.58 0.58
N PHE A 104 -19.37 16.62 0.79
CA PHE A 104 -17.95 16.41 1.11
C PHE A 104 -17.78 15.87 2.53
N ALA A 105 -18.50 16.41 3.51
CA ALA A 105 -18.45 15.95 4.89
C ALA A 105 -18.86 14.47 5.02
N GLU A 106 -19.94 14.06 4.35
CA GLU A 106 -20.40 12.68 4.29
C GLU A 106 -19.36 11.75 3.61
N ALA A 107 -18.80 12.20 2.48
CA ALA A 107 -17.78 11.43 1.78
C ALA A 107 -16.50 11.26 2.60
N LEU A 108 -16.09 12.29 3.34
CA LEU A 108 -14.97 12.23 4.27
C LEU A 108 -15.25 11.27 5.42
N GLN A 109 -16.46 11.31 6.00
CA GLN A 109 -16.84 10.40 7.08
C GLN A 109 -16.83 8.96 6.61
N ARG A 110 -17.41 8.64 5.44
CA ARG A 110 -17.34 7.29 4.83
C ARG A 110 -15.89 6.82 4.63
N PHE A 111 -15.01 7.71 4.17
CA PHE A 111 -13.59 7.40 4.04
C PHE A 111 -12.95 7.08 5.40
N LEU A 112 -13.25 7.87 6.44
CA LEU A 112 -12.71 7.65 7.80
C LEU A 112 -13.24 6.36 8.43
N ASP A 113 -14.48 5.99 8.11
CA ASP A 113 -15.14 4.79 8.64
C ASP A 113 -14.79 3.51 7.86
N THR A 114 -14.05 3.60 6.75
CA THR A 114 -13.64 2.42 5.98
C THR A 114 -12.83 1.47 6.87
N PRO A 115 -13.27 0.21 7.08
CA PRO A 115 -12.54 -0.74 7.92
C PRO A 115 -11.26 -1.21 7.22
N LEU A 116 -10.14 -1.19 7.94
CA LEU A 116 -8.83 -1.64 7.46
C LEU A 116 -8.30 -2.87 8.23
N ASP A 117 -9.06 -3.35 9.20
CA ASP A 117 -8.75 -4.50 10.05
C ASP A 117 -9.24 -5.83 9.48
N ILE A 118 -9.59 -5.86 8.20
CA ILE A 118 -10.05 -7.05 7.49
C ILE A 118 -8.83 -7.70 6.83
N PRO A 119 -8.62 -9.03 7.00
CA PRO A 119 -7.52 -9.74 6.36
C PRO A 119 -7.59 -9.65 4.83
N VAL A 120 -6.43 -9.45 4.20
CA VAL A 120 -6.28 -9.44 2.74
C VAL A 120 -5.20 -10.42 2.32
N TRP A 121 -5.40 -11.05 1.17
CA TRP A 121 -4.47 -11.97 0.53
C TRP A 121 -4.39 -11.69 -0.96
N GLY A 122 -3.19 -11.82 -1.54
CA GLY A 122 -2.95 -11.66 -2.97
C GLY A 122 -2.54 -12.96 -3.66
N GLU A 123 -3.16 -13.24 -4.80
CA GLU A 123 -2.88 -14.37 -5.69
C GLU A 123 -2.55 -13.89 -7.13
#